data_a93c69df316bf9d537d3aa0edd5562c1
#
_entry.id   a93c69df316bf9d537d3aa0edd5562c1
#
_cell.length_a   1.000
_cell.length_b   1.000
_cell.length_c   1.000
_cell.angle_alpha   90.00
_cell.angle_beta   90.00
_cell.angle_gamma   90.00
#
_symmetry.space_group_name_H-M   'P 1'
#
loop_
_entity.id
_entity.type
_entity.pdbx_description
1 polymer ?
#
loop_
_entity_poly.entity_id
_entity_poly.type
_entity_poly.pdbx_seq_one_letter_code
_entity_poly.pdbx_strand_id
1 'polypeptide(L)'
;MKRGFIFTIHSFAGLLSGLFILLMSLSGAALVFHDELDSLQYPSITQKENAPVLPVDSCYRSLQKKYPHAQVSSCSMAEDAKHPFIFSVYDSSFKKGTQSMQVFIHPQTAEVLHIRGGGKDIRHNFMSWLSVFHNSFHLEKKGEWLLGFFALVFVLSISTGIILYRKNIVSVLLFRKKMFRGGNLHQLVGVYALLFNLMIGISGYWMQRYVFKKQFYAAEQPYTPVIKPSSPLFFNIDSSLTAAKKTYPAFTGYVIYFAPTIHRKTAVYGSQSTNSFIHSKKFADVLFLDSVGGIAKTAFVNKIEPADRHDIINSQLHFGKFGGLPVKILYSLFGLSSGLLSITGFLLWLRRRKNQFS
;
A
#
# COMPACT_ATOMS: atom_id res chain seq x y z
N MET A 1 10.56 -19.07 32.43
CA MET A 1 9.66 -19.92 31.59
C MET A 1 10.44 -21.11 31.03
N LYS A 2 9.88 -22.34 31.13
CA LYS A 2 10.56 -23.55 30.61
C LYS A 2 10.66 -23.48 29.08
N ARG A 3 11.82 -23.86 28.53
CA ARG A 3 12.11 -23.82 27.07
C ARG A 3 11.06 -24.57 26.23
N GLY A 4 10.52 -25.69 26.78
CA GLY A 4 9.46 -26.45 26.12
C GLY A 4 8.16 -25.65 25.94
N PHE A 5 7.77 -24.86 26.92
CA PHE A 5 6.57 -24.01 26.84
C PHE A 5 6.70 -22.94 25.75
N ILE A 6 7.84 -22.24 25.69
CA ILE A 6 8.08 -21.23 24.63
C ILE A 6 8.08 -21.90 23.25
N PHE A 7 8.64 -23.10 23.14
CA PHE A 7 8.61 -23.85 21.89
C PHE A 7 7.19 -24.21 21.45
N THR A 8 6.33 -24.61 22.40
CA THR A 8 4.90 -24.90 22.10
C THR A 8 4.19 -23.66 21.59
N ILE A 9 4.39 -22.50 22.26
CA ILE A 9 3.80 -21.22 21.80
C ILE A 9 4.30 -20.86 20.39
N HIS A 10 5.61 -20.94 20.14
CA HIS A 10 6.19 -20.67 18.83
C HIS A 10 5.61 -21.56 17.74
N SER A 11 5.53 -22.86 17.99
CA SER A 11 4.99 -23.83 17.04
C SER A 11 3.51 -23.61 16.78
N PHE A 12 2.72 -23.35 17.83
CA PHE A 12 1.29 -23.08 17.69
C PHE A 12 1.02 -21.77 16.94
N ALA A 13 1.71 -20.69 17.31
CA ALA A 13 1.57 -19.39 16.63
C ALA A 13 2.00 -19.49 15.16
N GLY A 14 3.13 -20.17 14.88
CA GLY A 14 3.61 -20.37 13.53
C GLY A 14 2.68 -21.22 12.66
N LEU A 15 2.07 -22.27 13.22
CA LEU A 15 1.09 -23.10 12.48
C LEU A 15 -0.22 -22.36 12.25
N LEU A 16 -0.74 -21.67 13.29
CA LEU A 16 -1.97 -20.91 13.20
C LEU A 16 -1.91 -19.82 12.15
N SER A 17 -0.79 -19.12 12.07
CA SER A 17 -0.59 -18.01 11.12
C SER A 17 0.10 -18.42 9.82
N GLY A 18 0.57 -19.65 9.68
CA GLY A 18 1.49 -20.04 8.61
C GLY A 18 0.94 -19.81 7.19
N LEU A 19 -0.26 -20.33 6.89
CA LEU A 19 -0.87 -20.10 5.58
C LEU A 19 -1.15 -18.61 5.31
N PHE A 20 -1.63 -17.91 6.34
CA PHE A 20 -1.89 -16.49 6.27
C PHE A 20 -0.61 -15.71 5.93
N ILE A 21 0.48 -15.95 6.67
CA ILE A 21 1.77 -15.28 6.46
C ILE A 21 2.34 -15.62 5.07
N LEU A 22 2.17 -16.85 4.59
CA LEU A 22 2.57 -17.23 3.23
C LEU A 22 1.85 -16.37 2.19
N LEU A 23 0.54 -16.23 2.29
CA LEU A 23 -0.26 -15.41 1.36
C LEU A 23 0.11 -13.93 1.44
N MET A 24 0.31 -13.39 2.66
CA MET A 24 0.75 -12.01 2.88
C MET A 24 2.16 -11.76 2.34
N SER A 25 3.06 -12.72 2.50
CA SER A 25 4.42 -12.68 1.98
C SER A 25 4.45 -12.59 0.45
N LEU A 26 3.69 -13.45 -0.23
CA LEU A 26 3.61 -13.48 -1.69
C LEU A 26 2.98 -12.21 -2.25
N SER A 27 1.83 -11.82 -1.71
CA SER A 27 1.12 -10.61 -2.16
C SER A 27 1.90 -9.33 -1.85
N GLY A 28 2.49 -9.23 -0.67
CA GLY A 28 3.31 -8.09 -0.27
C GLY A 28 4.56 -7.92 -1.13
N ALA A 29 5.28 -9.03 -1.42
CA ALA A 29 6.45 -8.99 -2.29
C ALA A 29 6.13 -8.53 -3.73
N ALA A 30 4.95 -8.89 -4.25
CA ALA A 30 4.48 -8.40 -5.54
C ALA A 30 4.06 -6.92 -5.47
N LEU A 31 3.38 -6.50 -4.40
CA LEU A 31 2.90 -5.12 -4.22
C LEU A 31 4.01 -4.09 -4.06
N VAL A 32 5.22 -4.50 -3.69
CA VAL A 32 6.40 -3.60 -3.71
C VAL A 32 6.63 -3.04 -5.11
N PHE A 33 6.34 -3.84 -6.16
CA PHE A 33 6.42 -3.46 -7.58
C PHE A 33 5.05 -3.06 -8.17
N HIS A 34 4.13 -2.58 -7.32
CA HIS A 34 2.77 -2.23 -7.75
C HIS A 34 2.76 -1.33 -8.98
N ASP A 35 3.50 -0.23 -8.95
CA ASP A 35 3.45 0.79 -10.01
C ASP A 35 4.03 0.25 -11.33
N GLU A 36 5.14 -0.50 -11.26
CA GLU A 36 5.77 -1.12 -12.43
C GLU A 36 4.90 -2.22 -13.05
N LEU A 37 4.33 -3.10 -12.22
CA LEU A 37 3.47 -4.18 -12.71
C LEU A 37 2.12 -3.67 -13.22
N ASP A 38 1.56 -2.65 -12.57
CA ASP A 38 0.30 -2.04 -12.99
C ASP A 38 0.46 -1.29 -14.32
N SER A 39 1.59 -0.62 -14.52
CA SER A 39 1.88 0.09 -15.78
C SER A 39 1.93 -0.84 -17.01
N LEU A 40 2.20 -2.13 -16.84
CA LEU A 40 2.14 -3.11 -17.93
C LEU A 40 0.72 -3.31 -18.48
N GLN A 41 -0.29 -2.92 -17.72
CA GLN A 41 -1.71 -2.98 -18.11
C GLN A 41 -2.24 -1.64 -18.62
N TYR A 42 -1.39 -0.61 -18.75
CA TYR A 42 -1.80 0.70 -19.24
C TYR A 42 -1.99 0.66 -20.76
N PRO A 43 -2.94 1.45 -21.28
CA PRO A 43 -3.07 1.63 -22.72
C PRO A 43 -1.80 2.26 -23.29
N SER A 44 -1.40 1.84 -24.48
CA SER A 44 -0.31 2.48 -25.21
C SER A 44 -0.69 3.91 -25.57
N ILE A 45 0.28 4.82 -25.40
CA ILE A 45 0.12 6.23 -25.71
C ILE A 45 0.97 6.58 -26.92
N THR A 46 0.31 7.02 -28.00
CA THR A 46 0.99 7.58 -29.15
C THR A 46 1.30 9.05 -28.86
N GLN A 47 2.57 9.38 -28.67
CA GLN A 47 2.99 10.75 -28.41
C GLN A 47 2.82 11.63 -29.67
N LYS A 48 2.33 12.84 -29.46
CA LYS A 48 2.40 13.90 -30.48
C LYS A 48 3.70 14.67 -30.29
N GLU A 49 4.51 14.73 -31.32
CA GLU A 49 5.75 15.48 -31.31
C GLU A 49 5.50 16.93 -30.92
N ASN A 50 6.34 17.45 -30.03
CA ASN A 50 6.33 18.86 -29.56
C ASN A 50 5.02 19.30 -28.84
N ALA A 51 4.06 18.40 -28.54
CA ALA A 51 2.88 18.78 -27.79
C ALA A 51 3.16 18.64 -26.27
N PRO A 52 2.88 19.66 -25.46
CA PRO A 52 3.06 19.60 -24.02
C PRO A 52 2.01 18.68 -23.37
N VAL A 53 2.31 18.24 -22.15
CA VAL A 53 1.30 17.62 -21.26
C VAL A 53 0.24 18.68 -20.93
N LEU A 54 -1.02 18.32 -21.11
CA LEU A 54 -2.14 19.21 -20.84
C LEU A 54 -2.30 19.48 -19.33
N PRO A 55 -2.88 20.64 -18.97
CA PRO A 55 -3.31 20.92 -17.62
C PRO A 55 -4.29 19.85 -17.08
N VAL A 56 -4.21 19.57 -15.79
CA VAL A 56 -5.12 18.62 -15.12
C VAL A 56 -6.59 19.05 -15.29
N ASP A 57 -6.86 20.35 -15.19
CA ASP A 57 -8.21 20.91 -15.31
C ASP A 57 -8.80 20.64 -16.71
N SER A 58 -8.00 20.68 -17.76
CA SER A 58 -8.45 20.35 -19.13
C SER A 58 -8.88 18.89 -19.23
N CYS A 59 -8.11 17.98 -18.67
CA CYS A 59 -8.42 16.55 -18.63
C CYS A 59 -9.64 16.27 -17.76
N TYR A 60 -9.75 16.94 -16.61
CA TYR A 60 -10.91 16.85 -15.71
C TYR A 60 -12.20 17.32 -16.41
N ARG A 61 -12.18 18.47 -17.10
CA ARG A 61 -13.35 19.00 -17.84
C ARG A 61 -13.73 18.11 -19.02
N SER A 62 -12.75 17.54 -19.74
CA SER A 62 -13.02 16.57 -20.80
C SER A 62 -13.74 15.33 -20.25
N LEU A 63 -13.28 14.82 -19.10
CA LEU A 63 -13.91 13.72 -18.39
C LEU A 63 -15.36 14.06 -17.99
N GLN A 64 -15.58 15.22 -17.36
CA GLN A 64 -16.89 15.69 -16.94
C GLN A 64 -17.86 15.91 -18.11
N LYS A 65 -17.36 16.41 -19.25
CA LYS A 65 -18.16 16.56 -20.47
C LYS A 65 -18.62 15.20 -21.00
N LYS A 66 -17.74 14.19 -20.96
CA LYS A 66 -18.06 12.85 -21.47
C LYS A 66 -18.93 12.04 -20.48
N TYR A 67 -18.74 12.25 -19.18
CA TYR A 67 -19.44 11.57 -18.09
C TYR A 67 -19.99 12.61 -17.09
N PRO A 68 -21.11 13.28 -17.43
CA PRO A 68 -21.62 14.41 -16.63
C PRO A 68 -22.03 14.02 -15.19
N HIS A 69 -22.38 12.76 -14.99
CA HIS A 69 -22.81 12.24 -13.68
C HIS A 69 -21.67 11.57 -12.89
N ALA A 70 -20.46 11.51 -13.47
CA ALA A 70 -19.32 10.88 -12.82
C ALA A 70 -18.86 11.71 -11.61
N GLN A 71 -18.82 11.04 -10.45
CA GLN A 71 -18.17 11.58 -9.27
C GLN A 71 -16.68 11.23 -9.32
N VAL A 72 -15.84 12.23 -9.54
CA VAL A 72 -14.38 12.05 -9.54
C VAL A 72 -13.88 12.04 -8.11
N SER A 73 -13.21 10.95 -7.71
CA SER A 73 -12.66 10.80 -6.36
C SER A 73 -11.19 11.19 -6.29
N SER A 74 -10.42 10.82 -7.31
CA SER A 74 -8.98 11.15 -7.36
C SER A 74 -8.48 11.22 -8.80
N CYS A 75 -7.31 11.83 -8.95
CA CYS A 75 -6.54 11.86 -10.19
C CYS A 75 -5.07 11.58 -9.87
N SER A 76 -4.51 10.52 -10.44
CA SER A 76 -3.06 10.39 -10.57
C SER A 76 -2.62 11.21 -11.76
N MET A 77 -1.75 12.18 -11.52
CA MET A 77 -1.29 13.11 -12.57
C MET A 77 -0.29 12.41 -13.50
N ALA A 78 -0.34 12.74 -14.77
CA ALA A 78 0.67 12.30 -15.74
C ALA A 78 2.06 12.83 -15.34
N GLU A 79 3.04 11.94 -15.24
CA GLU A 79 4.42 12.34 -14.91
C GLU A 79 5.12 12.95 -16.15
N ASP A 80 4.73 12.53 -17.34
CA ASP A 80 5.21 13.00 -18.64
C ASP A 80 4.20 12.67 -19.75
N ALA A 81 4.58 12.90 -21.02
CA ALA A 81 3.74 12.61 -22.17
C ALA A 81 3.54 11.10 -22.47
N LYS A 82 4.28 10.21 -21.80
CA LYS A 82 4.18 8.75 -21.94
C LYS A 82 3.22 8.13 -20.93
N HIS A 83 2.87 8.85 -19.87
CA HIS A 83 2.04 8.38 -18.81
C HIS A 83 0.65 9.03 -18.85
N PRO A 84 -0.46 8.28 -18.74
CA PRO A 84 -1.80 8.83 -18.76
C PRO A 84 -2.13 9.56 -17.46
N PHE A 85 -3.10 10.48 -17.51
CA PHE A 85 -3.86 10.83 -16.32
C PHE A 85 -4.79 9.67 -15.98
N ILE A 86 -4.85 9.28 -14.70
CA ILE A 86 -5.72 8.20 -14.24
C ILE A 86 -6.71 8.78 -13.24
N PHE A 87 -7.96 8.91 -13.67
CA PHE A 87 -9.04 9.39 -12.82
C PHE A 87 -9.80 8.21 -12.22
N SER A 88 -9.95 8.20 -10.89
CA SER A 88 -10.86 7.27 -10.21
C SER A 88 -12.23 7.91 -10.13
N VAL A 89 -13.25 7.24 -10.64
CA VAL A 89 -14.61 7.77 -10.77
C VAL A 89 -15.65 6.78 -10.27
N TYR A 90 -16.77 7.31 -9.79
CA TYR A 90 -18.00 6.58 -9.52
C TYR A 90 -19.07 7.12 -10.46
N ASP A 91 -19.69 6.28 -11.26
CA ASP A 91 -20.77 6.66 -12.18
C ASP A 91 -21.77 5.51 -12.32
N SER A 92 -23.05 5.83 -12.18
CA SER A 92 -24.15 4.87 -12.32
C SER A 92 -24.32 4.35 -13.74
N SER A 93 -23.82 5.06 -14.76
CA SER A 93 -23.83 4.62 -16.15
C SER A 93 -22.89 3.45 -16.45
N PHE A 94 -21.88 3.21 -15.61
CA PHE A 94 -21.06 2.01 -15.73
C PHE A 94 -21.81 0.78 -15.23
N LYS A 95 -21.77 -0.33 -15.96
CA LYS A 95 -22.54 -1.59 -15.71
C LYS A 95 -22.44 -2.16 -14.27
N LYS A 96 -21.59 -1.60 -13.41
CA LYS A 96 -21.41 -1.95 -12.00
C LYS A 96 -21.43 -0.67 -11.13
N GLY A 97 -22.40 0.17 -11.30
CA GLY A 97 -22.56 1.55 -10.81
C GLY A 97 -22.26 1.88 -9.35
N THR A 98 -21.90 0.90 -8.52
CA THR A 98 -21.43 1.08 -7.14
C THR A 98 -19.92 0.89 -6.98
N GLN A 99 -19.18 0.64 -8.05
CA GLN A 99 -17.75 0.39 -8.00
C GLN A 99 -16.96 1.56 -8.58
N SER A 100 -15.84 1.89 -7.94
CA SER A 100 -14.86 2.82 -8.50
C SER A 100 -14.31 2.27 -9.81
N MET A 101 -14.32 3.10 -10.84
CA MET A 101 -13.71 2.81 -12.14
C MET A 101 -12.50 3.71 -12.33
N GLN A 102 -11.51 3.25 -13.06
CA GLN A 102 -10.35 4.04 -13.45
C GLN A 102 -10.46 4.41 -14.92
N VAL A 103 -10.43 5.72 -15.21
CA VAL A 103 -10.49 6.27 -16.56
C VAL A 103 -9.11 6.81 -16.91
N PHE A 104 -8.52 6.25 -17.96
CA PHE A 104 -7.23 6.65 -18.49
C PHE A 104 -7.44 7.72 -19.55
N ILE A 105 -6.80 8.88 -19.35
CA ILE A 105 -6.90 10.03 -20.26
C ILE A 105 -5.54 10.33 -20.86
N HIS A 106 -5.56 10.55 -22.19
CA HIS A 106 -4.36 10.90 -22.95
C HIS A 106 -3.77 12.23 -22.46
N PRO A 107 -2.47 12.28 -22.11
CA PRO A 107 -1.89 13.47 -21.48
C PRO A 107 -1.78 14.68 -22.40
N GLN A 108 -1.84 14.49 -23.72
CA GLN A 108 -1.69 15.57 -24.70
C GLN A 108 -2.96 15.90 -25.48
N THR A 109 -4.01 15.04 -25.45
CA THR A 109 -5.26 15.27 -26.21
C THR A 109 -6.49 15.33 -25.34
N ALA A 110 -6.41 14.95 -24.07
CA ALA A 110 -7.53 14.79 -23.13
C ALA A 110 -8.59 13.77 -23.60
N GLU A 111 -8.26 12.88 -24.52
CA GLU A 111 -9.13 11.80 -24.96
C GLU A 111 -9.12 10.65 -23.95
N VAL A 112 -10.27 10.00 -23.77
CA VAL A 112 -10.38 8.79 -22.95
C VAL A 112 -9.77 7.63 -23.75
N LEU A 113 -8.66 7.09 -23.24
CA LEU A 113 -7.96 5.96 -23.85
C LEU A 113 -8.57 4.61 -23.47
N HIS A 114 -8.88 4.45 -22.18
CA HIS A 114 -9.32 3.18 -21.63
C HIS A 114 -10.10 3.38 -20.32
N ILE A 115 -10.96 2.41 -19.99
CA ILE A 115 -11.66 2.34 -18.71
C ILE A 115 -11.51 0.95 -18.17
N ARG A 116 -11.09 0.83 -16.90
CA ARG A 116 -11.02 -0.46 -16.20
C ARG A 116 -11.74 -0.39 -14.85
N GLY A 117 -12.13 -1.55 -14.33
CA GLY A 117 -12.71 -1.69 -13.00
C GLY A 117 -11.72 -1.35 -11.89
N GLY A 118 -12.24 -1.11 -10.68
CA GLY A 118 -11.43 -0.91 -9.47
C GLY A 118 -10.92 -2.22 -8.87
N GLY A 119 -10.65 -2.22 -7.57
CA GLY A 119 -10.01 -3.33 -6.84
C GLY A 119 -10.77 -4.66 -6.78
N LYS A 120 -11.98 -4.77 -7.36
CA LYS A 120 -12.70 -6.04 -7.52
C LYS A 120 -12.52 -6.67 -8.91
N ASP A 121 -11.85 -5.98 -9.83
CA ASP A 121 -11.64 -6.46 -11.21
C ASP A 121 -10.26 -7.13 -11.35
N ILE A 122 -10.21 -8.42 -11.05
CA ILE A 122 -8.96 -9.21 -11.12
C ILE A 122 -8.38 -9.28 -12.54
N ARG A 123 -9.23 -9.25 -13.58
CA ARG A 123 -8.78 -9.46 -14.98
C ARG A 123 -8.12 -8.22 -15.57
N HIS A 124 -8.70 -7.04 -15.29
CA HIS A 124 -8.26 -5.80 -15.93
C HIS A 124 -7.52 -4.87 -14.95
N ASN A 125 -7.53 -5.19 -13.65
CA ASN A 125 -6.86 -4.41 -12.62
C ASN A 125 -6.29 -5.32 -11.50
N PHE A 126 -5.40 -6.21 -11.91
CA PHE A 126 -4.82 -7.23 -11.03
C PHE A 126 -4.10 -6.62 -9.82
N MET A 127 -3.35 -5.54 -10.01
CA MET A 127 -2.58 -4.95 -8.90
C MET A 127 -3.49 -4.28 -7.85
N SER A 128 -4.55 -3.61 -8.28
CA SER A 128 -5.56 -3.09 -7.34
C SER A 128 -6.33 -4.22 -6.64
N TRP A 129 -6.66 -5.31 -7.37
CA TRP A 129 -7.26 -6.50 -6.78
C TRP A 129 -6.34 -7.12 -5.72
N LEU A 130 -5.06 -7.29 -6.04
CA LEU A 130 -4.05 -7.83 -5.12
C LEU A 130 -3.87 -6.94 -3.89
N SER A 131 -3.93 -5.61 -4.07
CA SER A 131 -3.88 -4.64 -2.97
C SER A 131 -5.07 -4.82 -2.01
N VAL A 132 -6.28 -4.96 -2.52
CA VAL A 132 -7.48 -5.23 -1.69
C VAL A 132 -7.37 -6.60 -1.02
N PHE A 133 -6.86 -7.62 -1.72
CA PHE A 133 -6.59 -8.93 -1.13
C PHE A 133 -5.60 -8.81 0.04
N HIS A 134 -4.47 -8.13 -0.16
CA HIS A 134 -3.45 -7.95 0.88
C HIS A 134 -3.97 -7.15 2.09
N ASN A 135 -4.84 -6.18 1.87
CA ASN A 135 -5.37 -5.32 2.94
C ASN A 135 -6.56 -5.92 3.70
N SER A 136 -7.37 -6.79 3.06
CA SER A 136 -8.63 -7.26 3.65
C SER A 136 -9.11 -8.62 3.13
N PHE A 137 -8.33 -9.37 2.34
CA PHE A 137 -8.77 -10.62 1.68
C PHE A 137 -10.10 -10.51 0.91
N HIS A 138 -10.48 -9.33 0.46
CA HIS A 138 -11.81 -9.02 -0.09
C HIS A 138 -12.98 -9.28 0.88
N LEU A 139 -12.70 -9.40 2.18
CA LEU A 139 -13.68 -9.62 3.24
C LEU A 139 -14.05 -8.33 4.00
N GLU A 140 -13.67 -7.18 3.45
CA GLU A 140 -13.95 -5.86 4.02
C GLU A 140 -13.50 -5.78 5.50
N LYS A 141 -14.32 -5.24 6.41
CA LYS A 141 -13.98 -5.10 7.84
C LYS A 141 -13.58 -6.41 8.52
N LYS A 142 -14.20 -7.55 8.13
CA LYS A 142 -13.83 -8.86 8.70
C LYS A 142 -12.41 -9.24 8.30
N GLY A 143 -12.03 -8.98 7.06
CA GLY A 143 -10.67 -9.22 6.57
C GLY A 143 -9.64 -8.31 7.24
N GLU A 144 -9.95 -7.04 7.43
CA GLU A 144 -9.09 -6.11 8.15
C GLU A 144 -8.87 -6.55 9.61
N TRP A 145 -9.90 -7.03 10.28
CA TRP A 145 -9.79 -7.59 11.62
C TRP A 145 -8.88 -8.84 11.65
N LEU A 146 -9.09 -9.77 10.71
CA LEU A 146 -8.24 -10.96 10.57
C LEU A 146 -6.78 -10.57 10.35
N LEU A 147 -6.52 -9.57 9.51
CA LEU A 147 -5.18 -9.06 9.25
C LEU A 147 -4.52 -8.53 10.53
N GLY A 148 -5.24 -7.70 11.31
CA GLY A 148 -4.76 -7.20 12.58
C GLY A 148 -4.47 -8.31 13.60
N PHE A 149 -5.36 -9.30 13.70
CA PHE A 149 -5.19 -10.46 14.57
C PHE A 149 -3.93 -11.27 14.18
N PHE A 150 -3.78 -11.63 12.91
CA PHE A 150 -2.63 -12.42 12.47
C PHE A 150 -1.32 -11.63 12.49
N ALA A 151 -1.34 -10.30 12.38
CA ALA A 151 -0.15 -9.48 12.59
C ALA A 151 0.35 -9.61 14.04
N LEU A 152 -0.54 -9.61 15.04
CA LEU A 152 -0.18 -9.89 16.44
C LEU A 152 0.40 -11.30 16.63
N VAL A 153 -0.24 -12.32 16.04
CA VAL A 153 0.25 -13.71 16.12
C VAL A 153 1.63 -13.84 15.46
N PHE A 154 1.87 -13.11 14.37
CA PHE A 154 3.16 -13.09 13.69
C PHE A 154 4.25 -12.46 14.58
N VAL A 155 3.98 -11.30 15.17
CA VAL A 155 4.93 -10.66 16.11
C VAL A 155 5.22 -11.58 17.31
N LEU A 156 4.20 -12.28 17.85
CA LEU A 156 4.36 -13.26 18.91
C LEU A 156 5.28 -14.43 18.46
N SER A 157 5.07 -14.93 17.24
CA SER A 157 5.89 -15.99 16.67
C SER A 157 7.37 -15.56 16.54
N ILE A 158 7.63 -14.35 16.02
CA ILE A 158 8.99 -13.81 15.93
C ILE A 158 9.61 -13.68 17.32
N SER A 159 8.90 -13.10 18.28
CA SER A 159 9.38 -12.85 19.65
C SER A 159 9.76 -14.16 20.35
N THR A 160 8.92 -15.19 20.24
CA THR A 160 9.21 -16.52 20.79
C THR A 160 10.38 -17.19 20.05
N GLY A 161 10.51 -17.00 18.75
CA GLY A 161 11.66 -17.45 17.96
C GLY A 161 12.98 -16.83 18.45
N ILE A 162 13.00 -15.53 18.71
CA ILE A 162 14.16 -14.82 19.27
C ILE A 162 14.58 -15.47 20.60
N ILE A 163 13.62 -15.66 21.51
CA ILE A 163 13.90 -16.25 22.84
C ILE A 163 14.48 -17.66 22.72
N LEU A 164 13.92 -18.49 21.82
CA LEU A 164 14.38 -19.85 21.59
C LEU A 164 15.81 -19.93 21.04
N TYR A 165 16.15 -19.02 20.10
CA TYR A 165 17.42 -19.09 19.35
C TYR A 165 18.47 -18.07 19.79
N ARG A 166 18.20 -17.22 20.79
CA ARG A 166 19.09 -16.13 21.27
C ARG A 166 20.57 -16.55 21.43
N LYS A 167 20.81 -17.76 21.94
CA LYS A 167 22.20 -18.30 22.15
C LYS A 167 22.89 -18.69 20.84
N ASN A 168 22.15 -18.87 19.75
CA ASN A 168 22.66 -19.36 18.47
C ASN A 168 22.69 -18.24 17.38
N ILE A 169 22.11 -17.07 17.63
CA ILE A 169 22.03 -15.99 16.64
C ILE A 169 23.42 -15.64 16.12
N VAL A 170 24.37 -15.36 17.00
CA VAL A 170 25.76 -15.01 16.62
C VAL A 170 26.44 -16.12 15.82
N SER A 171 26.25 -17.41 16.22
CA SER A 171 26.86 -18.53 15.50
C SER A 171 26.27 -18.74 14.10
N VAL A 172 25.00 -18.36 13.88
CA VAL A 172 24.35 -18.37 12.57
C VAL A 172 24.84 -17.19 11.72
N LEU A 173 24.90 -15.99 12.28
CA LEU A 173 25.40 -14.78 11.60
C LEU A 173 26.87 -14.97 11.13
N LEU A 174 27.70 -15.66 11.92
CA LEU A 174 29.11 -15.93 11.60
C LEU A 174 29.31 -17.20 10.75
N PHE A 175 28.26 -17.78 10.16
CA PHE A 175 28.28 -18.96 9.33
C PHE A 175 28.99 -20.21 9.97
N ARG A 176 29.01 -20.26 11.32
CA ARG A 176 29.68 -21.35 12.07
C ARG A 176 28.89 -22.66 12.06
N LYS A 177 27.67 -22.71 11.56
CA LYS A 177 26.83 -23.91 11.44
C LYS A 177 26.72 -24.36 9.99
N LYS A 178 26.75 -25.67 9.71
CA LYS A 178 26.48 -26.25 8.38
C LYS A 178 25.05 -25.88 7.93
N MET A 179 24.92 -25.05 6.89
CA MET A 179 23.78 -24.25 6.56
C MET A 179 22.56 -24.97 5.96
N PHE A 180 22.74 -26.14 5.35
CA PHE A 180 21.73 -26.71 4.46
C PHE A 180 21.08 -28.01 4.92
N ARG A 181 21.08 -28.35 6.20
CA ARG A 181 20.38 -29.54 6.72
C ARG A 181 19.12 -29.19 7.47
N GLY A 182 17.93 -29.58 6.90
CA GLY A 182 16.67 -29.68 7.62
C GLY A 182 16.27 -28.42 8.42
N GLY A 183 16.33 -28.52 9.76
CA GLY A 183 16.00 -27.41 10.65
C GLY A 183 16.93 -26.19 10.59
N ASN A 184 18.09 -26.31 9.96
CA ASN A 184 19.04 -25.20 9.87
C ASN A 184 18.57 -24.12 8.90
N LEU A 185 17.83 -24.46 7.83
CA LEU A 185 17.30 -23.46 6.89
C LEU A 185 16.29 -22.52 7.56
N HIS A 186 15.37 -23.06 8.36
CA HIS A 186 14.43 -22.23 9.12
C HIS A 186 15.14 -21.27 10.08
N GLN A 187 16.17 -21.75 10.78
CA GLN A 187 17.00 -20.91 11.67
C GLN A 187 17.78 -19.86 10.90
N LEU A 188 18.40 -20.26 9.77
CA LEU A 188 19.19 -19.37 8.92
C LEU A 188 18.34 -18.20 8.42
N VAL A 189 17.25 -18.52 7.74
CA VAL A 189 16.33 -17.50 7.20
C VAL A 189 15.74 -16.66 8.32
N GLY A 190 15.35 -17.28 9.44
CA GLY A 190 14.82 -16.59 10.61
C GLY A 190 15.77 -15.58 11.24
N VAL A 191 17.08 -15.86 11.24
CA VAL A 191 18.09 -14.95 11.79
C VAL A 191 18.42 -13.82 10.81
N TYR A 192 18.65 -14.13 9.53
CA TYR A 192 19.02 -13.10 8.56
C TYR A 192 17.86 -12.15 8.23
N ALA A 193 16.64 -12.64 8.20
CA ALA A 193 15.45 -11.82 7.95
C ALA A 193 14.80 -11.27 9.24
N LEU A 194 15.43 -11.49 10.42
CA LEU A 194 14.83 -11.18 11.71
C LEU A 194 14.38 -9.73 11.83
N LEU A 195 15.29 -8.80 11.58
CA LEU A 195 15.02 -7.35 11.71
C LEU A 195 13.97 -6.90 10.71
N PHE A 196 14.05 -7.39 9.49
CA PHE A 196 13.05 -7.08 8.46
C PHE A 196 11.67 -7.62 8.83
N ASN A 197 11.56 -8.89 9.22
CA ASN A 197 10.29 -9.50 9.59
C ASN A 197 9.68 -8.85 10.85
N LEU A 198 10.52 -8.44 11.81
CA LEU A 198 10.07 -7.69 12.98
C LEU A 198 9.53 -6.31 12.58
N MET A 199 10.24 -5.59 11.71
CA MET A 199 9.81 -4.30 11.16
C MET A 199 8.47 -4.43 10.42
N ILE A 200 8.33 -5.39 9.50
CA ILE A 200 7.09 -5.62 8.75
C ILE A 200 5.95 -6.05 9.67
N GLY A 201 6.21 -6.94 10.64
CA GLY A 201 5.18 -7.38 11.60
C GLY A 201 4.68 -6.25 12.48
N ILE A 202 5.58 -5.44 13.03
CA ILE A 202 5.21 -4.29 13.88
C ILE A 202 4.51 -3.22 13.05
N SER A 203 5.05 -2.87 11.88
CA SER A 203 4.45 -1.85 11.02
C SER A 203 3.08 -2.27 10.48
N GLY A 204 2.91 -3.54 10.10
CA GLY A 204 1.63 -4.09 9.68
C GLY A 204 0.59 -4.07 10.80
N TYR A 205 0.97 -4.51 12.01
CA TYR A 205 0.10 -4.39 13.18
C TYR A 205 -0.27 -2.93 13.47
N TRP A 206 0.71 -2.03 13.44
CA TRP A 206 0.47 -0.60 13.69
C TRP A 206 -0.55 -0.02 12.72
N MET A 207 -0.46 -0.36 11.43
CA MET A 207 -1.41 0.09 10.42
C MET A 207 -2.82 -0.45 10.67
N GLN A 208 -2.96 -1.66 11.19
CA GLN A 208 -4.24 -2.30 11.46
C GLN A 208 -4.76 -2.11 12.90
N ARG A 209 -4.03 -1.38 13.77
CA ARG A 209 -4.40 -1.21 15.19
C ARG A 209 -5.80 -0.65 15.44
N TYR A 210 -6.35 0.08 14.47
CA TYR A 210 -7.69 0.68 14.57
C TYR A 210 -8.81 -0.37 14.62
N VAL A 211 -8.60 -1.58 14.08
CA VAL A 211 -9.61 -2.66 14.10
C VAL A 211 -9.93 -3.15 15.51
N PHE A 212 -9.06 -2.88 16.48
CA PHE A 212 -9.29 -3.21 17.89
C PHE A 212 -9.99 -2.09 18.67
N LYS A 213 -10.28 -0.95 18.04
CA LYS A 213 -11.03 0.15 18.66
C LYS A 213 -12.52 -0.04 18.53
N LYS A 214 -13.28 0.32 19.58
CA LYS A 214 -14.74 0.22 19.61
C LYS A 214 -15.41 0.93 18.43
N GLN A 215 -14.86 2.07 18.01
CA GLN A 215 -15.37 2.86 16.88
C GLN A 215 -15.32 2.11 15.54
N PHE A 216 -14.43 1.14 15.39
CA PHE A 216 -14.35 0.33 14.18
C PHE A 216 -15.65 -0.47 13.95
N TYR A 217 -16.28 -0.97 15.02
CA TYR A 217 -17.52 -1.73 14.97
C TYR A 217 -18.76 -0.83 14.94
N ALA A 218 -18.73 0.32 15.62
CA ALA A 218 -19.84 1.26 15.64
C ALA A 218 -20.13 1.89 14.26
N ALA A 219 -19.15 1.92 13.36
CA ALA A 219 -19.31 2.41 12.00
C ALA A 219 -19.92 1.38 11.03
N GLU A 220 -20.85 0.52 11.51
CA GLU A 220 -21.57 -0.47 10.68
C GLU A 220 -22.74 0.10 9.86
N GLN A 221 -22.70 1.36 9.47
CA GLN A 221 -23.46 1.75 8.31
C GLN A 221 -22.73 1.15 7.09
N PRO A 222 -23.42 0.37 6.24
CA PRO A 222 -22.81 -0.01 4.98
C PRO A 222 -22.39 1.29 4.31
N TYR A 223 -21.10 1.41 3.97
CA TYR A 223 -20.64 2.48 3.11
C TYR A 223 -21.30 2.25 1.74
N THR A 224 -22.54 2.64 1.65
CA THR A 224 -23.16 2.95 0.37
C THR A 224 -22.48 4.26 0.00
N PRO A 225 -21.61 4.28 -1.02
CA PRO A 225 -21.15 5.54 -1.54
C PRO A 225 -22.44 6.33 -1.88
N VAL A 226 -22.74 7.36 -1.08
CA VAL A 226 -23.77 8.31 -1.45
C VAL A 226 -23.17 8.96 -2.69
N ILE A 227 -23.56 8.45 -3.85
CA ILE A 227 -23.23 9.05 -5.15
C ILE A 227 -23.98 10.38 -5.15
N LYS A 228 -23.42 11.35 -4.44
CA LYS A 228 -23.80 12.74 -4.62
C LYS A 228 -23.15 13.14 -5.93
N PRO A 229 -23.91 13.73 -6.87
CA PRO A 229 -23.28 14.30 -8.04
C PRO A 229 -22.13 15.17 -7.55
N SER A 230 -20.96 15.00 -8.15
CA SER A 230 -19.80 15.79 -7.80
C SER A 230 -20.21 17.25 -7.95
N SER A 231 -20.09 18.01 -6.86
CA SER A 231 -20.19 19.45 -7.01
C SER A 231 -19.10 19.84 -8.02
N PRO A 232 -19.44 20.56 -9.10
CA PRO A 232 -18.44 20.97 -10.05
C PRO A 232 -17.33 21.69 -9.29
N LEU A 233 -16.07 21.46 -9.68
CA LEU A 233 -14.96 22.21 -9.11
C LEU A 233 -15.19 23.68 -9.43
N PHE A 234 -15.34 24.49 -8.38
CA PHE A 234 -15.57 25.94 -8.51
C PHE A 234 -14.27 26.72 -8.75
N PHE A 235 -13.13 26.04 -8.81
CA PHE A 235 -11.82 26.64 -9.06
C PHE A 235 -11.02 25.84 -10.10
N ASN A 236 -10.01 26.49 -10.67
CA ASN A 236 -9.07 25.85 -11.60
C ASN A 236 -7.95 25.18 -10.81
N ILE A 237 -7.78 23.87 -10.98
CA ILE A 237 -6.78 23.07 -10.26
C ILE A 237 -5.37 23.52 -10.59
N ASP A 238 -5.07 23.78 -11.86
CA ASP A 238 -3.73 24.14 -12.32
C ASP A 238 -3.31 25.51 -11.80
N SER A 239 -4.27 26.44 -11.66
CA SER A 239 -4.01 27.73 -11.01
C SER A 239 -3.63 27.53 -9.54
N SER A 240 -4.32 26.63 -8.83
CA SER A 240 -4.00 26.28 -7.44
C SER A 240 -2.63 25.60 -7.32
N LEU A 241 -2.30 24.67 -8.24
CA LEU A 241 -0.99 24.03 -8.29
C LEU A 241 0.12 25.03 -8.60
N THR A 242 -0.13 25.98 -9.50
CA THR A 242 0.81 27.07 -9.84
C THR A 242 1.05 27.98 -8.64
N ALA A 243 0.00 28.38 -7.91
CA ALA A 243 0.10 29.16 -6.69
C ALA A 243 0.85 28.38 -5.59
N ALA A 244 0.56 27.07 -5.45
CA ALA A 244 1.27 26.20 -4.54
C ALA A 244 2.76 26.10 -4.87
N LYS A 245 3.12 26.01 -6.14
CA LYS A 245 4.52 25.99 -6.60
C LYS A 245 5.26 27.29 -6.32
N LYS A 246 4.58 28.44 -6.39
CA LYS A 246 5.16 29.73 -6.00
C LYS A 246 5.46 29.80 -4.51
N THR A 247 4.55 29.30 -3.68
CA THR A 247 4.70 29.32 -2.21
C THR A 247 5.65 28.24 -1.70
N TYR A 248 5.64 27.07 -2.35
CA TYR A 248 6.46 25.89 -2.01
C TYR A 248 7.20 25.38 -3.27
N PRO A 249 8.29 26.04 -3.69
CA PRO A 249 8.99 25.73 -4.95
C PRO A 249 9.49 24.28 -5.05
N ALA A 250 9.83 23.67 -3.92
CA ALA A 250 10.30 22.28 -3.86
C ALA A 250 9.16 21.24 -3.89
N PHE A 251 7.88 21.66 -3.77
CA PHE A 251 6.76 20.74 -3.77
C PHE A 251 6.44 20.27 -5.20
N THR A 252 6.31 18.96 -5.36
CA THR A 252 5.81 18.30 -6.58
C THR A 252 4.61 17.45 -6.20
N GLY A 253 3.45 17.76 -6.80
CA GLY A 253 2.23 16.97 -6.63
C GLY A 253 2.20 15.79 -7.60
N TYR A 254 1.57 14.68 -7.17
CA TYR A 254 1.41 13.46 -7.96
C TYR A 254 -0.01 12.92 -7.98
N VAL A 255 -0.74 13.09 -6.87
CA VAL A 255 -2.12 12.59 -6.76
C VAL A 255 -3.01 13.65 -6.15
N ILE A 256 -4.17 13.86 -6.76
CA ILE A 256 -5.19 14.77 -6.26
C ILE A 256 -6.38 13.94 -5.78
N TYR A 257 -6.81 14.14 -4.55
CA TYR A 257 -8.08 13.63 -4.02
C TYR A 257 -9.08 14.78 -3.96
N PHE A 258 -10.20 14.62 -4.64
CA PHE A 258 -11.23 15.65 -4.73
C PHE A 258 -12.20 15.59 -3.54
N ALA A 259 -12.58 16.76 -3.01
CA ALA A 259 -13.64 16.84 -2.01
C ALA A 259 -15.02 16.52 -2.64
N PRO A 260 -15.95 15.89 -1.91
CA PRO A 260 -15.89 15.46 -0.51
C PRO A 260 -15.60 13.96 -0.30
N THR A 261 -14.81 13.30 -1.18
CA THR A 261 -14.72 11.83 -1.22
C THR A 261 -13.99 11.22 -0.02
N ILE A 262 -12.70 11.48 0.14
CA ILE A 262 -11.90 10.96 1.27
C ILE A 262 -11.69 12.07 2.30
N HIS A 263 -11.51 13.29 1.84
CA HIS A 263 -11.29 14.47 2.66
C HIS A 263 -12.43 15.48 2.48
N ARG A 264 -12.69 16.28 3.51
CA ARG A 264 -13.63 17.41 3.42
C ARG A 264 -13.14 18.50 2.46
N LYS A 265 -11.83 18.52 2.17
CA LYS A 265 -11.15 19.47 1.28
C LYS A 265 -10.41 18.69 0.19
N THR A 266 -10.25 19.31 -0.97
CA THR A 266 -9.38 18.77 -2.01
C THR A 266 -7.94 18.69 -1.48
N ALA A 267 -7.29 17.55 -1.65
CA ALA A 267 -5.96 17.29 -1.14
C ALA A 267 -5.01 16.89 -2.28
N VAL A 268 -3.88 17.58 -2.38
CA VAL A 268 -2.81 17.26 -3.33
C VAL A 268 -1.69 16.57 -2.57
N TYR A 269 -1.50 15.31 -2.88
CA TYR A 269 -0.42 14.49 -2.33
C TYR A 269 0.82 14.59 -3.21
N GLY A 270 1.97 14.67 -2.57
CA GLY A 270 3.24 14.84 -3.25
C GLY A 270 4.44 14.77 -2.32
N SER A 271 5.49 15.48 -2.67
CA SER A 271 6.68 15.58 -1.86
C SER A 271 7.36 16.94 -2.04
N GLN A 272 7.82 17.54 -0.93
CA GLN A 272 8.66 18.73 -0.91
C GLN A 272 10.15 18.42 -1.10
N SER A 273 10.59 17.21 -0.75
CA SER A 273 12.00 16.83 -0.79
C SER A 273 12.16 15.44 -1.36
N THR A 274 12.97 15.32 -2.38
CA THR A 274 13.38 14.03 -2.98
C THR A 274 14.50 13.35 -2.21
N ASN A 275 15.17 14.04 -1.28
CA ASN A 275 16.40 13.59 -0.63
C ASN A 275 16.19 12.95 0.75
N SER A 276 14.97 12.82 1.22
CA SER A 276 14.68 12.20 2.51
C SER A 276 14.69 10.69 2.42
N PHE A 277 15.51 10.02 3.22
CA PHE A 277 15.75 8.58 3.16
C PHE A 277 14.51 7.71 3.28
N ILE A 278 13.51 8.14 4.05
CA ILE A 278 12.28 7.35 4.32
C ILE A 278 11.02 8.01 3.73
N HIS A 279 11.17 8.97 2.82
CA HIS A 279 10.02 9.65 2.25
C HIS A 279 9.63 9.10 0.87
N SER A 280 8.36 8.76 0.71
CA SER A 280 7.80 8.48 -0.60
C SER A 280 7.72 9.75 -1.44
N LYS A 281 8.14 9.69 -2.70
CA LYS A 281 7.97 10.81 -3.64
C LYS A 281 6.51 11.24 -3.79
N LYS A 282 5.57 10.29 -3.74
CA LYS A 282 4.16 10.53 -4.09
C LYS A 282 3.25 10.85 -2.90
N PHE A 283 3.63 10.47 -1.66
CA PHE A 283 2.69 10.47 -0.53
C PHE A 283 3.26 11.03 0.78
N ALA A 284 4.44 11.65 0.76
CA ALA A 284 5.07 12.15 1.99
C ALA A 284 4.43 13.44 2.50
N ASP A 285 4.02 14.32 1.58
CA ASP A 285 3.56 15.66 1.88
C ASP A 285 2.18 15.90 1.26
N VAL A 286 1.36 16.72 1.92
CA VAL A 286 0.00 17.02 1.48
C VAL A 286 -0.27 18.52 1.54
N LEU A 287 -0.88 19.05 0.47
CA LEU A 287 -1.51 20.36 0.43
C LEU A 287 -3.03 20.18 0.44
N PHE A 288 -3.72 20.85 1.35
CA PHE A 288 -5.18 20.91 1.36
C PHE A 288 -5.64 22.23 0.77
N LEU A 289 -6.49 22.16 -0.26
CA LEU A 289 -7.08 23.31 -0.93
C LEU A 289 -8.47 23.60 -0.34
N ASP A 290 -8.80 24.86 -0.22
CA ASP A 290 -10.15 25.32 0.15
C ASP A 290 -11.13 25.26 -1.04
N SER A 291 -12.35 25.76 -0.84
CA SER A 291 -13.41 25.75 -1.86
C SER A 291 -13.16 26.68 -3.04
N VAL A 292 -12.20 27.60 -2.94
CA VAL A 292 -11.82 28.55 -4.00
C VAL A 292 -10.44 28.24 -4.58
N GLY A 293 -9.83 27.13 -4.15
CA GLY A 293 -8.52 26.67 -4.65
C GLY A 293 -7.31 27.27 -3.94
N GLY A 294 -7.51 28.04 -2.87
CA GLY A 294 -6.43 28.53 -2.02
C GLY A 294 -5.84 27.43 -1.13
N ILE A 295 -4.59 27.61 -0.67
CA ILE A 295 -3.94 26.66 0.25
C ILE A 295 -4.51 26.88 1.65
N ALA A 296 -5.37 25.97 2.09
CA ALA A 296 -6.02 26.03 3.40
C ALA A 296 -5.12 25.49 4.53
N LYS A 297 -4.36 24.43 4.25
CA LYS A 297 -3.49 23.76 5.22
C LYS A 297 -2.41 22.98 4.49
N THR A 298 -1.27 22.78 5.15
CA THR A 298 -0.22 21.87 4.70
C THR A 298 0.03 20.80 5.76
N ALA A 299 0.34 19.59 5.32
CA ALA A 299 0.84 18.51 6.16
C ALA A 299 2.13 18.01 5.55
N PHE A 300 3.22 18.71 5.83
CA PHE A 300 4.56 18.32 5.39
C PHE A 300 5.23 17.49 6.47
N VAL A 301 5.67 16.30 6.11
CA VAL A 301 6.17 15.30 7.06
C VAL A 301 7.26 15.83 7.99
N ASN A 302 8.07 16.78 7.53
CA ASN A 302 9.11 17.41 8.35
C ASN A 302 8.60 18.50 9.30
N LYS A 303 7.35 18.96 9.16
CA LYS A 303 6.77 20.09 9.92
C LYS A 303 5.56 19.69 10.78
N ILE A 304 5.05 18.48 10.62
CA ILE A 304 3.94 17.97 11.44
C ILE A 304 4.44 17.47 12.80
N GLU A 305 3.50 17.31 13.72
CA GLU A 305 3.77 16.76 15.05
C GLU A 305 4.41 15.37 14.98
N PRO A 306 5.31 15.01 15.94
CA PRO A 306 6.00 13.73 15.94
C PRO A 306 5.07 12.52 15.90
N ALA A 307 3.89 12.59 16.54
CA ALA A 307 2.90 11.51 16.54
C ALA A 307 2.33 11.24 15.14
N ASP A 308 1.97 12.29 14.38
CA ASP A 308 1.47 12.16 13.00
C ASP A 308 2.58 11.74 12.04
N ARG A 309 3.80 12.25 12.26
CA ARG A 309 5.00 11.84 11.51
C ARG A 309 5.28 10.34 11.64
N HIS A 310 5.07 9.79 12.85
CA HIS A 310 5.28 8.39 13.12
C HIS A 310 4.40 7.49 12.23
N ASP A 311 3.13 7.82 12.04
CA ASP A 311 2.22 7.07 11.16
C ASP A 311 2.67 7.10 9.69
N ILE A 312 3.14 8.25 9.21
CA ILE A 312 3.66 8.37 7.83
C ILE A 312 4.93 7.53 7.66
N ILE A 313 5.90 7.66 8.56
CA ILE A 313 7.15 6.90 8.50
C ILE A 313 6.89 5.40 8.57
N ASN A 314 5.98 4.97 9.47
CA ASN A 314 5.60 3.58 9.60
C ASN A 314 5.00 3.01 8.30
N SER A 315 4.14 3.77 7.62
CA SER A 315 3.59 3.39 6.32
C SER A 315 4.70 3.26 5.26
N GLN A 316 5.64 4.22 5.21
CA GLN A 316 6.76 4.17 4.26
C GLN A 316 7.65 2.94 4.49
N LEU A 317 7.95 2.63 5.76
CA LEU A 317 8.69 1.44 6.13
C LEU A 317 7.97 0.15 5.76
N HIS A 318 6.64 0.10 5.90
CA HIS A 318 5.87 -1.08 5.52
C HIS A 318 5.85 -1.28 4.00
N PHE A 319 5.62 -0.22 3.24
CA PHE A 319 5.47 -0.29 1.78
C PHE A 319 6.79 -0.37 1.01
N GLY A 320 7.92 0.00 1.63
CA GLY A 320 9.20 0.07 0.94
C GLY A 320 9.25 1.10 -0.20
N LYS A 321 8.37 2.12 -0.17
CA LYS A 321 8.27 3.16 -1.22
C LYS A 321 9.31 4.27 -1.07
N PHE A 322 10.54 3.90 -0.74
CA PHE A 322 11.69 4.80 -0.63
C PHE A 322 12.94 4.10 -1.21
N GLY A 323 14.00 4.86 -1.50
CA GLY A 323 15.27 4.29 -1.94
C GLY A 323 15.30 3.62 -3.31
N GLY A 324 14.21 3.71 -4.09
CA GLY A 324 14.12 3.22 -5.47
C GLY A 324 14.24 1.70 -5.64
N LEU A 325 14.70 1.27 -6.82
CA LEU A 325 14.76 -0.15 -7.21
C LEU A 325 15.57 -1.05 -6.26
N PRO A 326 16.74 -0.65 -5.73
CA PRO A 326 17.49 -1.50 -4.80
C PRO A 326 16.68 -1.86 -3.54
N VAL A 327 15.98 -0.88 -2.96
CA VAL A 327 15.13 -1.12 -1.79
C VAL A 327 13.95 -2.02 -2.14
N LYS A 328 13.32 -1.85 -3.29
CA LYS A 328 12.23 -2.72 -3.77
C LYS A 328 12.69 -4.17 -3.90
N ILE A 329 13.86 -4.42 -4.47
CA ILE A 329 14.44 -5.77 -4.59
C ILE A 329 14.67 -6.36 -3.20
N LEU A 330 15.29 -5.62 -2.28
CA LEU A 330 15.53 -6.10 -0.92
C LEU A 330 14.23 -6.40 -0.18
N TYR A 331 13.21 -5.53 -0.30
CA TYR A 331 11.89 -5.75 0.31
C TYR A 331 11.19 -7.00 -0.22
N SER A 332 11.25 -7.24 -1.53
CA SER A 332 10.68 -8.47 -2.11
C SER A 332 11.42 -9.72 -1.63
N LEU A 333 12.76 -9.71 -1.64
CA LEU A 333 13.56 -10.84 -1.18
C LEU A 333 13.31 -11.15 0.30
N PHE A 334 13.39 -10.15 1.18
CA PHE A 334 13.12 -10.33 2.59
C PHE A 334 11.64 -10.54 2.90
N GLY A 335 10.72 -9.96 2.13
CA GLY A 335 9.30 -10.22 2.22
C GLY A 335 8.96 -11.69 1.98
N LEU A 336 9.55 -12.31 0.96
CA LEU A 336 9.40 -13.74 0.66
C LEU A 336 9.97 -14.64 1.76
N SER A 337 10.91 -14.15 2.58
CA SER A 337 11.48 -14.91 3.69
C SER A 337 10.44 -15.35 4.72
N SER A 338 9.41 -14.55 4.99
CA SER A 338 8.30 -14.90 5.90
C SER A 338 7.51 -16.11 5.38
N GLY A 339 7.26 -16.16 4.07
CA GLY A 339 6.62 -17.30 3.42
C GLY A 339 7.48 -18.57 3.49
N LEU A 340 8.79 -18.43 3.26
CA LEU A 340 9.74 -19.53 3.38
C LEU A 340 9.81 -20.05 4.82
N LEU A 341 9.76 -19.17 5.82
CA LEU A 341 9.68 -19.55 7.24
C LEU A 341 8.38 -20.30 7.56
N SER A 342 7.26 -19.91 6.99
CA SER A 342 5.99 -20.65 7.14
C SER A 342 6.08 -22.05 6.59
N ILE A 343 6.60 -22.23 5.37
CA ILE A 343 6.78 -23.55 4.73
C ILE A 343 7.75 -24.41 5.53
N THR A 344 8.91 -23.89 5.86
CA THR A 344 9.93 -24.66 6.59
C THR A 344 9.50 -25.00 8.02
N GLY A 345 8.75 -24.10 8.68
CA GLY A 345 8.17 -24.34 10.00
C GLY A 345 7.13 -25.46 9.97
N PHE A 346 6.25 -25.46 8.98
CA PHE A 346 5.26 -26.53 8.75
C PHE A 346 5.93 -27.88 8.48
N LEU A 347 6.96 -27.93 7.61
CA LEU A 347 7.72 -29.15 7.31
C LEU A 347 8.44 -29.71 8.56
N LEU A 348 9.00 -28.84 9.41
CA LEU A 348 9.61 -29.23 10.67
C LEU A 348 8.59 -29.84 11.64
N TRP A 349 7.40 -29.27 11.73
CA TRP A 349 6.32 -29.79 12.53
C TRP A 349 5.85 -31.17 12.05
N LEU A 350 5.66 -31.35 10.74
CA LEU A 350 5.30 -32.66 10.15
C LEU A 350 6.34 -33.75 10.46
N ARG A 351 7.63 -33.44 10.30
CA ARG A 351 8.72 -34.39 10.58
C ARG A 351 8.73 -34.82 12.05
N ARG A 352 8.47 -33.91 12.98
CA ARG A 352 8.41 -34.24 14.41
C ARG A 352 7.23 -35.13 14.74
N ARG A 353 6.07 -34.87 14.13
CA ARG A 353 4.89 -35.72 14.33
C ARG A 353 5.13 -37.15 13.85
N LYS A 354 5.72 -37.35 12.69
CA LYS A 354 6.10 -38.68 12.20
C LYS A 354 7.00 -39.43 13.17
N ASN A 355 8.02 -38.77 13.73
CA ASN A 355 8.95 -39.39 14.68
C ASN A 355 8.35 -39.66 16.08
N GLN A 356 7.14 -39.23 16.38
CA GLN A 356 6.42 -39.56 17.61
C GLN A 356 5.53 -40.80 17.46
N PHE A 357 5.26 -41.22 16.23
CA PHE A 357 4.41 -42.36 15.90
C PHE A 357 5.19 -43.53 15.25
N SER A 358 6.49 -43.37 15.05
CA SER A 358 7.45 -44.38 14.70
C SER A 358 8.24 -44.81 15.93
#